data_19c7d142ff12f528e1be5c1b9abc0e6b
#
_entry.id   19c7d142ff12f528e1be5c1b9abc0e6b
#
_cell.length_a   1.000
_cell.length_b   1.000
_cell.length_c   1.000
_cell.angle_alpha   90.00
_cell.angle_beta   90.00
_cell.angle_gamma   90.00
#
_symmetry.space_group_name_H-M   'P 1'
#
loop_
_entity.id
_entity.type
_entity.pdbx_description
1 polymer ?
#
loop_
_entity_poly.entity_id
_entity_poly.type
_entity_poly.pdbx_seq_one_letter_code
_entity_poly.pdbx_strand_id
1 'polypeptide(L)'
;MNKVNYQKELDRVIERHQAAGEVPRLLLHVCCAPCSSYCLEYLSNYFDITVYYYNPNISIKEEYEYRLSEEKRFISLKEFKYPVKLTESEYRPGDFFAAVKGLEKEPEGGLRCKECFKLRLEASAKKAKEQGFDYFTTTLTISPLKNAALLNEIGAEMGEKYGVSWLYSDFKKKEGYKRSIELSREFELYRQNYCGCVFSRQCGDSQQY
;
A
#
# COMPACT_ATOMS: atom_id res chain seq x y z
N MET A 1 12.53 13.72 20.73
CA MET A 1 12.98 12.65 19.79
C MET A 1 12.95 13.19 18.37
N ASN A 2 14.06 13.04 17.63
CA ASN A 2 14.08 13.45 16.22
C ASN A 2 13.13 12.55 15.42
N LYS A 3 12.22 13.18 14.68
CA LYS A 3 11.25 12.47 13.83
C LYS A 3 12.01 11.74 12.71
N VAL A 4 11.85 10.41 12.62
CA VAL A 4 12.48 9.60 11.57
C VAL A 4 12.04 10.09 10.19
N ASN A 5 13.00 10.29 9.30
CA ASN A 5 12.72 10.63 7.90
C ASN A 5 12.73 9.35 7.04
N TYR A 6 11.58 8.71 6.94
CA TYR A 6 11.43 7.45 6.21
C TYR A 6 11.76 7.55 4.72
N GLN A 7 11.64 8.74 4.11
CA GLN A 7 12.08 8.93 2.73
C GLN A 7 13.60 8.83 2.61
N LYS A 8 14.36 9.37 3.58
CA LYS A 8 15.82 9.22 3.58
C LYS A 8 16.25 7.77 3.81
N GLU A 9 15.50 7.00 4.60
CA GLU A 9 15.79 5.57 4.75
C GLU A 9 15.57 4.81 3.44
N LEU A 10 14.49 5.11 2.70
CA LEU A 10 14.26 4.58 1.36
C LEU A 10 15.40 4.95 0.40
N ASP A 11 15.79 6.23 0.38
CA ASP A 11 16.85 6.71 -0.51
C ASP A 11 18.18 5.97 -0.24
N ARG A 12 18.55 5.73 1.02
CA ARG A 12 19.75 4.95 1.40
C ARG A 12 19.71 3.51 0.89
N VAL A 13 18.55 2.86 0.96
CA VAL A 13 18.38 1.49 0.44
C VAL A 13 18.57 1.48 -1.07
N ILE A 14 17.96 2.43 -1.78
CA ILE A 14 18.09 2.59 -3.23
C ILE A 14 19.55 2.83 -3.62
N GLU A 15 20.23 3.79 -2.99
CA GLU A 15 21.63 4.13 -3.26
C GLU A 15 22.56 2.92 -3.06
N ARG A 16 22.35 2.15 -1.99
CA ARG A 16 23.14 0.94 -1.71
C ARG A 16 23.01 -0.10 -2.83
N HIS A 17 21.79 -0.41 -3.27
CA HIS A 17 21.58 -1.41 -4.34
C HIS A 17 22.05 -0.90 -5.71
N GLN A 18 21.86 0.39 -5.99
CA GLN A 18 22.42 0.98 -7.21
C GLN A 18 23.95 0.92 -7.26
N ALA A 19 24.62 1.21 -6.14
CA ALA A 19 26.09 1.10 -6.04
C ALA A 19 26.58 -0.34 -6.22
N ALA A 20 25.79 -1.34 -5.81
CA ALA A 20 26.08 -2.76 -6.00
C ALA A 20 25.65 -3.30 -7.37
N GLY A 21 24.95 -2.52 -8.20
CA GLY A 21 24.39 -2.98 -9.48
C GLY A 21 23.25 -4.00 -9.33
N GLU A 22 22.57 -3.99 -8.19
CA GLU A 22 21.53 -4.95 -7.85
C GLU A 22 20.12 -4.38 -8.11
N VAL A 23 19.20 -5.27 -8.46
CA VAL A 23 17.76 -4.97 -8.59
C VAL A 23 16.99 -5.90 -7.66
N PRO A 24 16.78 -5.50 -6.39
CA PRO A 24 16.13 -6.37 -5.42
C PRO A 24 14.65 -6.58 -5.72
N ARG A 25 14.12 -7.73 -5.30
CA ARG A 25 12.72 -8.11 -5.47
C ARG A 25 11.86 -7.49 -4.37
N LEU A 26 10.83 -6.75 -4.76
CA LEU A 26 9.93 -6.05 -3.85
C LEU A 26 8.50 -6.54 -3.96
N LEU A 27 7.90 -6.96 -2.83
CA LEU A 27 6.45 -7.15 -2.72
C LEU A 27 5.79 -5.84 -2.29
N LEU A 28 5.01 -5.22 -3.17
CA LEU A 28 4.31 -3.97 -2.90
C LEU A 28 2.83 -4.22 -2.64
N HIS A 29 2.40 -4.10 -1.38
CA HIS A 29 0.98 -4.12 -1.04
C HIS A 29 0.27 -2.87 -1.58
N VAL A 30 -0.81 -3.05 -2.33
CA VAL A 30 -1.61 -1.95 -2.91
C VAL A 30 -3.08 -2.05 -2.52
N CYS A 31 -3.75 -0.90 -2.47
CA CYS A 31 -5.18 -0.82 -2.18
C CYS A 31 -6.01 -0.29 -3.37
N CYS A 32 -5.41 0.46 -4.28
CA CYS A 32 -6.08 1.06 -5.44
C CYS A 32 -5.07 1.72 -6.38
N ALA A 33 -5.41 1.82 -7.66
CA ALA A 33 -4.57 2.39 -8.70
C ALA A 33 -4.12 3.85 -8.44
N PRO A 34 -4.96 4.77 -7.94
CA PRO A 34 -4.50 6.12 -7.60
C PRO A 34 -3.35 6.15 -6.59
N CYS A 35 -3.37 5.24 -5.59
CA CYS A 35 -2.32 5.17 -4.58
C CYS A 35 -1.05 4.47 -5.09
N SER A 36 -1.20 3.47 -5.95
CA SER A 36 -0.06 2.73 -6.50
C SER A 36 0.64 3.47 -7.63
N SER A 37 -0.05 4.35 -8.36
CA SER A 37 0.45 4.97 -9.58
C SER A 37 1.82 5.64 -9.42
N TYR A 38 1.97 6.53 -8.44
CA TYR A 38 3.26 7.15 -8.15
C TYR A 38 4.25 6.15 -7.53
N CYS A 39 3.79 5.29 -6.63
CA CYS A 39 4.69 4.32 -5.99
C CYS A 39 5.34 3.40 -7.03
N LEU A 40 4.56 2.93 -8.01
CA LEU A 40 5.05 2.11 -9.10
C LEU A 40 5.95 2.91 -10.06
N GLU A 41 5.55 4.13 -10.45
CA GLU A 41 6.38 5.01 -11.28
C GLU A 41 7.76 5.27 -10.64
N TYR A 42 7.80 5.48 -9.33
CA TYR A 42 9.04 5.76 -8.61
C TYR A 42 9.88 4.49 -8.38
N LEU A 43 9.27 3.46 -7.79
CA LEU A 43 10.00 2.27 -7.32
C LEU A 43 10.43 1.33 -8.45
N SER A 44 9.70 1.27 -9.58
CA SER A 44 10.06 0.42 -10.72
C SER A 44 11.38 0.82 -11.41
N ASN A 45 11.93 1.97 -11.06
CA ASN A 45 13.27 2.34 -11.50
C ASN A 45 14.39 1.59 -10.79
N TYR A 46 14.09 0.96 -9.64
CA TYR A 46 15.08 0.44 -8.69
C TYR A 46 14.82 -1.00 -8.27
N PHE A 47 13.59 -1.50 -8.39
CA PHE A 47 13.15 -2.80 -7.88
C PHE A 47 12.43 -3.64 -8.94
N ASP A 48 12.58 -4.99 -8.89
CA ASP A 48 11.67 -5.94 -9.54
C ASP A 48 10.42 -6.08 -8.67
N ILE A 49 9.32 -5.44 -9.11
CA ILE A 49 8.12 -5.28 -8.30
C ILE A 49 7.08 -6.35 -8.63
N THR A 50 6.59 -6.99 -7.57
CA THR A 50 5.31 -7.70 -7.62
C THR A 50 4.30 -6.98 -6.73
N VAL A 51 3.24 -6.48 -7.34
CA VAL A 51 2.07 -5.92 -6.65
C VAL A 51 1.33 -7.05 -5.95
N TYR A 52 1.03 -6.85 -4.66
CA TYR A 52 0.19 -7.75 -3.88
C TYR A 52 -1.13 -7.08 -3.54
N TYR A 53 -2.21 -7.60 -4.12
CA TYR A 53 -3.55 -7.08 -3.90
C TYR A 53 -4.27 -7.94 -2.85
N TYR A 54 -4.25 -7.48 -1.58
CA TYR A 54 -4.94 -8.07 -0.44
C TYR A 54 -5.64 -7.00 0.38
N ASN A 55 -6.93 -6.84 0.18
CA ASN A 55 -7.73 -5.75 0.76
C ASN A 55 -9.05 -6.27 1.34
N PRO A 56 -9.02 -7.09 2.41
CA PRO A 56 -10.24 -7.64 3.03
C PRO A 56 -11.11 -6.55 3.66
N ASN A 57 -10.55 -5.36 3.88
CA ASN A 57 -11.28 -4.18 4.36
C ASN A 57 -12.22 -3.56 3.33
N ILE A 58 -12.05 -3.83 2.03
CA ILE A 58 -13.01 -3.40 1.03
C ILE A 58 -14.22 -4.33 1.16
N SER A 59 -15.25 -3.86 1.86
CA SER A 59 -16.35 -4.69 2.35
C SER A 59 -17.37 -5.06 1.27
N ILE A 60 -17.39 -4.32 0.17
CA ILE A 60 -18.30 -4.52 -0.96
C ILE A 60 -17.53 -5.22 -2.07
N LYS A 61 -18.02 -6.37 -2.52
CA LYS A 61 -17.30 -7.21 -3.50
C LYS A 61 -17.11 -6.50 -4.83
N GLU A 62 -18.14 -5.81 -5.32
CA GLU A 62 -18.12 -5.07 -6.57
C GLU A 62 -17.05 -3.95 -6.54
N GLU A 63 -16.93 -3.25 -5.42
CA GLU A 63 -15.90 -2.23 -5.21
C GLU A 63 -14.49 -2.85 -5.16
N TYR A 64 -14.35 -4.01 -4.53
CA TYR A 64 -13.09 -4.75 -4.50
C TYR A 64 -12.65 -5.15 -5.91
N GLU A 65 -13.55 -5.77 -6.68
CA GLU A 65 -13.29 -6.20 -8.05
C GLU A 65 -13.01 -5.02 -8.98
N TYR A 66 -13.75 -3.93 -8.83
CA TYR A 66 -13.54 -2.71 -9.62
C TYR A 66 -12.16 -2.09 -9.35
N ARG A 67 -11.75 -1.93 -8.10
CA ARG A 67 -10.41 -1.43 -7.77
C ARG A 67 -9.30 -2.36 -8.26
N LEU A 68 -9.51 -3.66 -8.22
CA LEU A 68 -8.55 -4.65 -8.73
C LEU A 68 -8.43 -4.54 -10.26
N SER A 69 -9.54 -4.41 -10.97
CA SER A 69 -9.54 -4.24 -12.42
C SER A 69 -8.82 -2.94 -12.84
N GLU A 70 -9.03 -1.85 -12.11
CA GLU A 70 -8.33 -0.57 -12.32
C GLU A 70 -6.82 -0.69 -12.06
N GLU A 71 -6.40 -1.44 -11.05
CA GLU A 71 -4.98 -1.70 -10.81
C GLU A 71 -4.35 -2.48 -11.96
N LYS A 72 -5.02 -3.55 -12.42
CA LYS A 72 -4.59 -4.34 -13.59
C LYS A 72 -4.51 -3.46 -14.85
N ARG A 73 -5.53 -2.63 -15.09
CA ARG A 73 -5.57 -1.69 -16.20
C ARG A 73 -4.41 -0.70 -16.16
N PHE A 74 -4.16 -0.07 -15.02
CA PHE A 74 -3.04 0.86 -14.87
C PHE A 74 -1.70 0.20 -15.16
N ILE A 75 -1.45 -0.99 -14.58
CA ILE A 75 -0.20 -1.73 -14.81
C ILE A 75 -0.03 -2.08 -16.30
N SER A 76 -1.11 -2.36 -17.03
CA SER A 76 -1.03 -2.70 -18.46
C SER A 76 -0.80 -1.48 -19.38
N LEU A 77 -1.20 -0.29 -18.94
CA LEU A 77 -1.09 0.94 -19.75
C LEU A 77 0.23 1.69 -19.55
N LYS A 78 0.81 1.59 -18.36
CA LYS A 78 2.02 2.33 -18.03
C LYS A 78 3.27 1.51 -18.33
N GLU A 79 4.19 2.11 -19.06
CA GLU A 79 5.54 1.56 -19.24
C GLU A 79 6.35 1.75 -17.97
N PHE A 80 7.02 0.67 -17.54
CA PHE A 80 7.91 0.63 -16.39
C PHE A 80 9.30 0.20 -16.81
N LYS A 81 10.34 0.71 -16.15
CA LYS A 81 11.72 0.31 -16.43
C LYS A 81 11.93 -1.20 -16.22
N TYR A 82 11.40 -1.75 -15.15
CA TYR A 82 11.30 -3.18 -14.91
C TYR A 82 9.83 -3.59 -14.93
N PRO A 83 9.46 -4.69 -15.61
CA PRO A 83 8.07 -5.14 -15.70
C PRO A 83 7.45 -5.38 -14.32
N VAL A 84 6.29 -4.79 -14.10
CA VAL A 84 5.53 -4.96 -12.85
C VAL A 84 4.61 -6.16 -12.97
N LYS A 85 4.71 -7.10 -12.04
CA LYS A 85 3.84 -8.26 -11.90
C LYS A 85 2.74 -7.96 -10.89
N LEU A 86 1.61 -8.67 -10.97
CA LEU A 86 0.53 -8.59 -10.00
C LEU A 86 0.17 -9.98 -9.51
N THR A 87 0.02 -10.11 -8.20
CA THR A 87 -0.55 -11.28 -7.53
C THR A 87 -1.71 -10.83 -6.64
N GLU A 88 -2.79 -11.56 -6.70
CA GLU A 88 -3.97 -11.30 -5.89
C GLU A 88 -4.17 -12.39 -4.85
N SER A 89 -4.84 -12.03 -3.77
CA SER A 89 -5.30 -12.97 -2.77
C SER A 89 -6.80 -13.23 -2.94
N GLU A 90 -7.26 -14.33 -2.39
CA GLU A 90 -8.70 -14.59 -2.29
C GLU A 90 -9.41 -13.43 -1.58
N TYR A 91 -10.58 -13.04 -2.06
CA TYR A 91 -11.42 -12.04 -1.41
C TYR A 91 -12.07 -12.60 -0.16
N ARG A 92 -11.58 -12.19 1.01
CA ARG A 92 -11.99 -12.71 2.31
C ARG A 92 -12.33 -11.55 3.28
N PRO A 93 -13.44 -10.84 3.10
CA PRO A 93 -13.81 -9.71 3.97
C PRO A 93 -14.04 -10.13 5.42
N GLY A 94 -14.34 -11.41 5.68
CA GLY A 94 -14.45 -11.96 7.04
C GLY A 94 -13.17 -11.78 7.86
N ASP A 95 -12.00 -11.82 7.24
CA ASP A 95 -10.71 -11.61 7.93
C ASP A 95 -10.63 -10.20 8.54
N PHE A 96 -11.13 -9.20 7.80
CA PHE A 96 -11.20 -7.82 8.31
C PHE A 96 -12.20 -7.69 9.46
N PHE A 97 -13.42 -8.21 9.30
CA PHE A 97 -14.42 -8.11 10.35
C PHE A 97 -14.00 -8.82 11.63
N ALA A 98 -13.32 -9.96 11.52
CA ALA A 98 -12.76 -10.66 12.68
C ALA A 98 -11.67 -9.83 13.38
N ALA A 99 -10.76 -9.21 12.61
CA ALA A 99 -9.67 -8.41 13.15
C ALA A 99 -10.13 -7.12 13.85
N VAL A 100 -11.27 -6.54 13.44
CA VAL A 100 -11.78 -5.27 13.99
C VAL A 100 -12.99 -5.45 14.92
N LYS A 101 -13.28 -6.66 15.31
CA LYS A 101 -14.41 -6.97 16.21
C LYS A 101 -14.29 -6.19 17.53
N GLY A 102 -15.35 -5.46 17.88
CA GLY A 102 -15.40 -4.59 19.06
C GLY A 102 -14.82 -3.18 18.84
N LEU A 103 -14.29 -2.89 17.65
CA LEU A 103 -13.71 -1.59 17.27
C LEU A 103 -14.56 -0.84 16.22
N GLU A 104 -15.81 -1.27 16.01
CA GLU A 104 -16.69 -0.74 14.95
C GLU A 104 -16.95 0.76 15.10
N LYS A 105 -17.02 1.24 16.35
CA LYS A 105 -17.28 2.65 16.70
C LYS A 105 -16.04 3.54 16.72
N GLU A 106 -14.85 2.95 16.56
CA GLU A 106 -13.61 3.72 16.49
C GLU A 106 -13.62 4.69 15.28
N PRO A 107 -13.09 5.91 15.42
CA PRO A 107 -13.00 6.85 14.31
C PRO A 107 -12.03 6.34 13.23
N GLU A 108 -12.09 6.93 12.04
CA GLU A 108 -11.05 6.70 11.02
C GLU A 108 -9.70 7.21 11.55
N GLY A 109 -8.66 6.38 11.38
CA GLY A 109 -7.33 6.62 11.94
C GLY A 109 -7.13 6.08 13.37
N GLY A 110 -8.19 5.64 14.07
CA GLY A 110 -8.14 5.05 15.41
C GLY A 110 -7.71 3.57 15.42
N LEU A 111 -8.02 2.87 16.54
CA LEU A 111 -7.60 1.48 16.76
C LEU A 111 -8.08 0.52 15.68
N ARG A 112 -9.29 0.70 15.17
CA ARG A 112 -9.80 -0.11 14.05
C ARG A 112 -8.88 -0.05 12.83
N CYS A 113 -8.40 1.15 12.47
CA CYS A 113 -7.48 1.31 11.34
C CYS A 113 -6.11 0.69 11.63
N LYS A 114 -5.63 0.75 12.88
CA LYS A 114 -4.38 0.10 13.28
C LYS A 114 -4.46 -1.42 13.07
N GLU A 115 -5.53 -2.07 13.54
CA GLU A 115 -5.71 -3.51 13.34
C GLU A 115 -5.88 -3.88 11.85
N CYS A 116 -6.57 -3.04 11.08
CA CYS A 116 -6.66 -3.19 9.62
C CYS A 116 -5.28 -3.12 8.93
N PHE A 117 -4.40 -2.22 9.36
CA PHE A 117 -3.04 -2.13 8.81
C PHE A 117 -2.23 -3.36 9.20
N LYS A 118 -2.33 -3.81 10.45
CA LYS A 118 -1.66 -5.00 10.96
C LYS A 118 -2.03 -6.24 10.16
N LEU A 119 -3.33 -6.50 9.97
CA LEU A 119 -3.84 -7.61 9.17
C LEU A 119 -3.22 -7.63 7.76
N ARG A 120 -3.21 -6.49 7.08
CA ARG A 120 -2.74 -6.41 5.69
C ARG A 120 -1.22 -6.50 5.57
N LEU A 121 -0.49 -5.85 6.48
CA LEU A 121 0.97 -5.89 6.48
C LEU A 121 1.50 -7.25 6.94
N GLU A 122 0.82 -7.92 7.87
CA GLU A 122 1.14 -9.30 8.25
C GLU A 122 0.99 -10.27 7.07
N ALA A 123 -0.12 -10.19 6.34
CA ALA A 123 -0.33 -11.01 5.14
C ALA A 123 0.75 -10.73 4.08
N SER A 124 1.14 -9.45 3.93
CA SER A 124 2.19 -9.06 2.99
C SER A 124 3.56 -9.60 3.40
N ALA A 125 3.92 -9.54 4.69
CA ALA A 125 5.17 -10.09 5.20
C ALA A 125 5.26 -11.62 5.02
N LYS A 126 4.17 -12.34 5.34
CA LYS A 126 4.06 -13.79 5.10
C LYS A 126 4.29 -14.13 3.63
N LYS A 127 3.56 -13.44 2.75
CA LYS A 127 3.65 -13.65 1.29
C LYS A 127 5.05 -13.35 0.77
N ALA A 128 5.66 -12.27 1.25
CA ALA A 128 7.01 -11.89 0.86
C ALA A 128 8.04 -12.96 1.28
N LYS A 129 7.92 -13.48 2.49
CA LYS A 129 8.79 -14.56 2.98
C LYS A 129 8.62 -15.84 2.19
N GLU A 130 7.36 -16.28 1.98
CA GLU A 130 7.05 -17.51 1.25
C GLU A 130 7.58 -17.51 -0.18
N GLN A 131 7.60 -16.35 -0.83
CA GLN A 131 8.02 -16.21 -2.22
C GLN A 131 9.46 -15.69 -2.39
N GLY A 132 10.20 -15.52 -1.29
CA GLY A 132 11.61 -15.12 -1.31
C GLY A 132 11.85 -13.70 -1.83
N PHE A 133 11.00 -12.73 -1.47
CA PHE A 133 11.25 -11.33 -1.73
C PHE A 133 12.29 -10.76 -0.77
N ASP A 134 13.12 -9.84 -1.26
CA ASP A 134 14.13 -9.15 -0.43
C ASP A 134 13.46 -8.13 0.49
N TYR A 135 12.42 -7.47 -0.02
CA TYR A 135 11.67 -6.42 0.68
C TYR A 135 10.16 -6.57 0.50
N PHE A 136 9.43 -6.01 1.46
CA PHE A 136 8.01 -5.69 1.29
C PHE A 136 7.70 -4.29 1.80
N THR A 137 6.68 -3.66 1.24
CA THR A 137 6.17 -2.34 1.67
C THR A 137 4.71 -2.15 1.26
N THR A 138 4.17 -0.94 1.49
CA THR A 138 2.78 -0.61 1.15
C THR A 138 2.66 0.77 0.51
N THR A 139 1.70 0.93 -0.39
CA THR A 139 1.32 2.24 -0.94
C THR A 139 0.53 3.10 0.05
N LEU A 140 0.11 2.56 1.19
CA LEU A 140 -0.73 3.29 2.15
C LEU A 140 -0.08 4.57 2.68
N THR A 141 1.26 4.63 2.71
CA THR A 141 2.00 5.81 3.20
C THR A 141 1.86 7.04 2.28
N ILE A 142 1.31 6.91 1.06
CA ILE A 142 1.04 8.05 0.16
C ILE A 142 -0.17 8.86 0.60
N SER A 143 -1.13 8.25 1.28
CA SER A 143 -2.36 8.92 1.68
C SER A 143 -2.09 9.96 2.78
N PRO A 144 -2.54 11.22 2.62
CA PRO A 144 -2.43 12.23 3.67
C PRO A 144 -3.25 11.88 4.92
N LEU A 145 -4.29 11.05 4.78
CA LEU A 145 -5.16 10.62 5.87
C LEU A 145 -4.60 9.46 6.69
N LYS A 146 -3.43 8.92 6.30
CA LYS A 146 -2.83 7.77 6.99
C LYS A 146 -1.51 8.15 7.66
N ASN A 147 -1.35 7.65 8.89
CA ASN A 147 -0.15 7.87 9.70
C ASN A 147 1.00 7.00 9.16
N ALA A 148 1.95 7.63 8.46
CA ALA A 148 3.10 6.94 7.90
C ALA A 148 4.03 6.35 8.98
N ALA A 149 4.15 6.99 10.16
CA ALA A 149 4.97 6.47 11.25
C ALA A 149 4.39 5.15 11.77
N LEU A 150 3.10 5.10 12.05
CA LEU A 150 2.40 3.88 12.48
C LEU A 150 2.51 2.75 11.44
N LEU A 151 2.38 3.07 10.15
CA LEU A 151 2.52 2.07 9.08
C LEU A 151 3.95 1.50 9.02
N ASN A 152 4.96 2.35 9.20
CA ASN A 152 6.35 1.91 9.22
C ASN A 152 6.71 1.11 10.50
N GLU A 153 6.13 1.46 11.65
CA GLU A 153 6.28 0.68 12.89
C GLU A 153 5.69 -0.73 12.72
N ILE A 154 4.44 -0.83 12.24
CA ILE A 154 3.79 -2.12 12.01
C ILE A 154 4.53 -2.92 10.92
N GLY A 155 4.97 -2.27 9.84
CA GLY A 155 5.74 -2.93 8.79
C GLY A 155 7.04 -3.52 9.30
N ALA A 156 7.79 -2.78 10.12
CA ALA A 156 9.02 -3.25 10.74
C ALA A 156 8.77 -4.42 11.71
N GLU A 157 7.72 -4.33 12.57
CA GLU A 157 7.31 -5.42 13.47
C GLU A 157 7.00 -6.71 12.69
N MET A 158 6.26 -6.59 11.58
CA MET A 158 5.94 -7.75 10.74
C MET A 158 7.16 -8.27 9.99
N GLY A 159 8.05 -7.38 9.56
CA GLY A 159 9.32 -7.76 8.93
C GLY A 159 10.21 -8.58 9.86
N GLU A 160 10.36 -8.15 11.11
CA GLU A 160 11.09 -8.88 12.14
C GLU A 160 10.44 -10.24 12.44
N LYS A 161 9.10 -10.25 12.63
CA LYS A 161 8.34 -11.46 12.94
C LYS A 161 8.47 -12.55 11.87
N TYR A 162 8.50 -12.20 10.59
CA TYR A 162 8.52 -13.15 9.47
C TYR A 162 9.89 -13.28 8.81
N GLY A 163 10.90 -12.53 9.23
CA GLY A 163 12.26 -12.60 8.69
C GLY A 163 12.34 -12.14 7.24
N VAL A 164 11.73 -11.01 6.90
CA VAL A 164 11.80 -10.32 5.61
C VAL A 164 11.95 -8.82 5.83
N SER A 165 12.78 -8.13 5.02
CA SER A 165 13.05 -6.72 5.24
C SER A 165 11.84 -5.83 4.92
N TRP A 166 11.49 -4.94 5.85
CA TRP A 166 10.55 -3.86 5.60
C TRP A 166 11.25 -2.73 4.85
N LEU A 167 10.69 -2.29 3.72
CA LEU A 167 11.18 -1.11 3.01
C LEU A 167 10.46 0.13 3.56
N TYR A 168 11.14 0.88 4.42
CA TYR A 168 10.63 2.11 4.99
C TYR A 168 10.26 3.13 3.90
N SER A 169 9.13 3.81 4.05
CA SER A 169 8.66 4.77 3.05
C SER A 169 7.76 5.85 3.64
N ASP A 170 7.77 7.02 3.02
CA ASP A 170 6.72 8.04 3.14
C ASP A 170 6.49 8.66 1.75
N PHE A 171 5.67 7.98 0.95
CA PHE A 171 5.40 8.35 -0.44
C PHE A 171 4.65 9.68 -0.62
N LYS A 172 4.25 10.36 0.47
CA LYS A 172 3.80 11.77 0.41
C LYS A 172 4.94 12.72 0.11
N LYS A 173 6.18 12.36 0.48
CA LYS A 173 7.38 13.15 0.23
C LYS A 173 7.70 13.20 -1.28
N LYS A 174 8.61 14.10 -1.66
CA LYS A 174 8.98 14.35 -3.07
C LYS A 174 7.75 14.62 -3.96
N GLU A 175 6.74 15.31 -3.39
CA GLU A 175 5.47 15.61 -4.07
C GLU A 175 4.68 14.39 -4.57
N GLY A 176 4.94 13.20 -4.00
CA GLY A 176 4.37 11.95 -4.51
C GLY A 176 2.84 11.92 -4.49
N TYR A 177 2.20 12.51 -3.47
CA TYR A 177 0.74 12.61 -3.47
C TYR A 177 0.21 13.49 -4.62
N LYS A 178 0.86 14.64 -4.90
CA LYS A 178 0.53 15.51 -6.04
C LYS A 178 0.70 14.74 -7.35
N ARG A 179 1.84 14.06 -7.53
CA ARG A 179 2.10 13.27 -8.72
C ARG A 179 1.06 12.15 -8.91
N SER A 180 0.59 11.52 -7.83
CA SER A 180 -0.48 10.52 -7.90
C SER A 180 -1.82 11.09 -8.40
N ILE A 181 -2.10 12.37 -8.14
CA ILE A 181 -3.28 13.07 -8.67
C ILE A 181 -3.11 13.32 -10.17
N GLU A 182 -1.92 13.76 -10.59
CA GLU A 182 -1.59 13.98 -12.01
C GLU A 182 -1.72 12.68 -12.80
N LEU A 183 -1.10 11.59 -12.32
CA LEU A 183 -1.21 10.25 -12.92
C LEU A 183 -2.65 9.75 -12.96
N SER A 184 -3.44 10.04 -11.93
CA SER A 184 -4.85 9.66 -11.93
C SER A 184 -5.66 10.36 -13.02
N ARG A 185 -5.29 11.60 -13.37
CA ARG A 185 -5.92 12.33 -14.49
C ARG A 185 -5.40 11.83 -15.84
N GLU A 186 -4.08 11.62 -15.95
CA GLU A 186 -3.41 11.14 -17.15
C GLU A 186 -3.95 9.78 -17.62
N PHE A 187 -4.18 8.86 -16.68
CA PHE A 187 -4.66 7.50 -16.93
C PHE A 187 -6.15 7.31 -16.65
N GLU A 188 -6.89 8.39 -16.34
CA GLU A 188 -8.33 8.37 -16.02
C GLU A 188 -8.68 7.34 -14.94
N LEU A 189 -7.86 7.30 -13.85
CA LEU A 189 -8.01 6.31 -12.79
C LEU A 189 -9.21 6.61 -11.90
N TYR A 190 -9.96 5.58 -11.54
CA TYR A 190 -11.03 5.67 -10.55
C TYR A 190 -10.49 6.11 -9.19
N ARG A 191 -10.88 7.31 -8.75
CA ARG A 191 -10.52 7.85 -7.45
C ARG A 191 -11.70 7.76 -6.49
N GLN A 192 -11.64 6.77 -5.60
CA GLN A 192 -12.62 6.62 -4.54
C GLN A 192 -12.49 7.72 -3.48
N ASN A 193 -13.60 8.09 -2.85
CA ASN A 193 -13.67 9.09 -1.79
C ASN A 193 -13.62 8.48 -0.37
N TYR A 194 -13.52 7.15 -0.23
CA TYR A 194 -13.47 6.45 1.05
C TYR A 194 -12.45 5.31 1.04
N CYS A 195 -12.05 4.83 2.23
CA CYS A 195 -11.00 3.80 2.37
C CYS A 195 -11.40 2.43 1.78
N GLY A 196 -12.70 2.15 1.65
CA GLY A 196 -13.26 0.87 1.20
C GLY A 196 -13.94 0.07 2.32
N CYS A 197 -13.62 0.32 3.59
CA CYS A 197 -14.33 -0.34 4.68
C CYS A 197 -15.70 0.33 4.93
N VAL A 198 -16.70 -0.47 5.30
CA VAL A 198 -18.07 -0.02 5.56
C VAL A 198 -18.12 1.15 6.56
N PHE A 199 -17.22 1.15 7.55
CA PHE A 199 -17.17 2.18 8.59
C PHE A 199 -16.64 3.53 8.13
N SER A 200 -15.80 3.57 7.07
CA SER A 200 -15.32 4.84 6.49
C SER A 200 -16.33 5.45 5.51
N ARG A 201 -17.21 4.64 4.92
CA ARG A 201 -18.27 5.12 4.03
C ARG A 201 -19.32 5.95 4.78
N GLN A 202 -19.64 5.55 6.01
CA GLN A 202 -20.60 6.29 6.86
C GLN A 202 -20.12 7.68 7.27
N CYS A 203 -18.80 7.92 7.31
CA CYS A 203 -18.23 9.24 7.61
C CYS A 203 -18.19 10.17 6.38
N GLY A 204 -18.20 9.62 5.16
CA GLY A 204 -18.05 10.37 3.90
C GLY A 204 -19.36 10.95 3.36
N ASP A 205 -20.47 10.30 3.62
CA ASP A 205 -21.79 10.74 3.15
C ASP A 205 -22.32 12.02 3.83
N SER A 206 -21.64 12.48 4.90
CA SER A 206 -21.96 13.73 5.61
C SER A 206 -21.22 14.96 5.06
N GLN A 207 -20.38 14.85 4.02
CA GLN A 207 -19.61 15.96 3.45
C GLN A 207 -19.91 16.26 1.96
N GLN A 208 -21.06 15.84 1.46
CA GLN A 208 -21.57 16.33 0.18
C GLN A 208 -22.63 17.41 0.43
N TYR A 209 -22.14 18.64 0.72
CA TYR A 209 -22.86 19.88 0.37
C TYR A 209 -21.84 21.00 0.22
#